data_7da03f489297c257106c064cf2ea5507
#
_entry.id   7da03f489297c257106c064cf2ea5507
#
_cell.length_a   1.000
_cell.length_b   1.000
_cell.length_c   1.000
_cell.angle_alpha   90.00
_cell.angle_beta   90.00
_cell.angle_gamma   90.00
#
_symmetry.space_group_name_H-M   'P 1'
#
loop_
_entity.id
_entity.type
_entity.pdbx_description
1 polymer ?
#
loop_
_entity_poly.entity_id
_entity_poly.type
_entity_poly.pdbx_seq_one_letter_code
_entity_poly.pdbx_strand_id
1 'polypeptide(L)'
;MIRTASNSLVVMFTLILASAVPERADAQSHSKYAGQERRAIKSLSNEDIAELTRGAGWGFAKVAELNGVPGPFHLLEMKDQIALTPDQLVNVTKIYNQMREAATKFGSEFIQGESELDRAFRDGSITEATLKTQLERISRVRAKLRGVHLLAHLKVRPILSEAQVATYNRLRGYEQSDPCASPPKGHNIAMWRKHHGCK
;
A
#
# COMPACT_ATOMS: atom_id res chain seq x y z
N MET A 1 -7.57 -100.24 24.24
CA MET A 1 -7.52 -99.08 25.07
C MET A 1 -6.83 -97.99 24.25
N ILE A 2 -7.59 -97.10 23.65
CA ILE A 2 -7.06 -96.07 22.74
C ILE A 2 -7.22 -94.69 23.45
N ARG A 3 -6.11 -94.03 23.73
CA ARG A 3 -6.11 -92.67 24.29
C ARG A 3 -6.03 -91.66 23.15
N THR A 4 -7.07 -90.89 23.03
CA THR A 4 -7.15 -89.74 22.14
C THR A 4 -6.44 -88.53 22.79
N ALA A 5 -5.41 -88.01 22.14
CA ALA A 5 -4.77 -86.76 22.53
C ALA A 5 -5.48 -85.60 21.82
N SER A 6 -5.99 -84.65 22.61
CA SER A 6 -6.63 -83.41 22.15
C SER A 6 -5.53 -82.31 21.95
N ASN A 7 -5.35 -81.92 20.70
CA ASN A 7 -4.44 -80.76 20.39
C ASN A 7 -5.23 -79.46 20.48
N SER A 8 -4.97 -78.68 21.52
CA SER A 8 -5.47 -77.28 21.62
C SER A 8 -4.57 -76.36 20.84
N LEU A 9 -5.05 -75.78 19.74
CA LEU A 9 -4.39 -74.79 18.93
C LEU A 9 -4.64 -73.40 19.57
N VAL A 10 -3.63 -72.83 20.20
CA VAL A 10 -3.67 -71.46 20.72
C VAL A 10 -3.36 -70.52 19.58
N VAL A 11 -4.35 -69.79 19.08
CA VAL A 11 -4.16 -68.74 18.08
C VAL A 11 -3.80 -67.46 18.83
N MET A 12 -2.55 -67.07 18.74
CA MET A 12 -2.02 -65.83 19.30
C MET A 12 -2.30 -64.66 18.34
N PHE A 13 -3.26 -63.82 18.66
CA PHE A 13 -3.63 -62.64 17.90
C PHE A 13 -2.67 -61.50 18.26
N THR A 14 -1.67 -61.28 17.40
CA THR A 14 -0.75 -60.10 17.54
C THR A 14 -1.46 -58.84 17.08
N LEU A 15 -1.81 -57.99 18.01
CA LEU A 15 -2.34 -56.65 17.75
C LEU A 15 -1.20 -55.73 17.30
N ILE A 16 -1.11 -55.46 16.01
CA ILE A 16 -0.17 -54.45 15.46
C ILE A 16 -0.80 -53.06 15.72
N LEU A 17 -0.31 -52.35 16.75
CA LEU A 17 -0.61 -50.93 16.96
C LEU A 17 0.13 -50.13 15.88
N ALA A 18 -0.55 -49.74 14.84
CA ALA A 18 -0.06 -48.77 13.89
C ALA A 18 0.00 -47.38 14.57
N SER A 19 1.17 -47.00 15.04
CA SER A 19 1.43 -45.64 15.52
C SER A 19 1.37 -44.70 14.32
N ALA A 20 0.24 -44.00 14.13
CA ALA A 20 0.16 -42.86 13.22
C ALA A 20 1.06 -41.74 13.76
N VAL A 21 2.26 -41.59 13.18
CA VAL A 21 3.10 -40.42 13.39
C VAL A 21 2.38 -39.27 12.69
N PRO A 22 1.99 -38.18 13.40
CA PRO A 22 1.44 -37.03 12.71
C PRO A 22 2.54 -36.44 11.82
N GLU A 23 2.34 -36.51 10.50
CA GLU A 23 3.13 -35.80 9.52
C GLU A 23 2.98 -34.31 9.85
N ARG A 24 4.04 -33.74 10.49
CA ARG A 24 4.14 -32.28 10.62
C ARG A 24 4.26 -31.75 9.21
N ALA A 25 3.17 -31.24 8.67
CA ALA A 25 3.21 -30.35 7.54
C ALA A 25 4.05 -29.15 7.99
N ASP A 26 5.34 -29.13 7.62
CA ASP A 26 6.17 -27.95 7.66
C ASP A 26 5.51 -26.93 6.73
N ALA A 27 4.65 -26.08 7.31
CA ALA A 27 4.20 -24.89 6.64
C ALA A 27 5.47 -24.03 6.41
N GLN A 28 6.09 -24.20 5.27
CA GLN A 28 7.18 -23.32 4.81
C GLN A 28 6.61 -21.90 4.79
N SER A 29 6.93 -21.13 5.83
CA SER A 29 6.56 -19.72 5.87
C SER A 29 7.43 -19.00 4.84
N HIS A 30 6.91 -18.87 3.62
CA HIS A 30 7.55 -18.05 2.62
C HIS A 30 7.65 -16.61 3.14
N SER A 31 8.82 -15.98 2.95
CA SER A 31 8.98 -14.56 3.27
C SER A 31 7.93 -13.75 2.53
N LYS A 32 7.35 -12.73 3.21
CA LYS A 32 6.43 -11.76 2.58
C LYS A 32 7.04 -11.02 1.37
N TYR A 33 8.33 -11.13 1.18
CA TYR A 33 9.07 -10.54 0.05
C TYR A 33 9.34 -11.53 -1.08
N ALA A 34 8.93 -12.80 -0.95
CA ALA A 34 9.14 -13.80 -1.98
C ALA A 34 8.55 -13.34 -3.33
N GLY A 35 9.33 -13.45 -4.41
CA GLY A 35 8.97 -12.96 -5.74
C GLY A 35 9.39 -11.51 -6.03
N GLN A 36 9.70 -10.71 -5.01
CA GLN A 36 10.14 -9.32 -5.20
C GLN A 36 11.65 -9.23 -5.54
N GLU A 37 12.39 -10.27 -5.33
CA GLU A 37 13.82 -10.37 -5.70
C GLU A 37 14.07 -10.26 -7.20
N ARG A 38 13.01 -10.42 -8.02
CA ARG A 38 13.08 -10.29 -9.49
C ARG A 38 12.82 -8.87 -9.99
N ARG A 39 12.43 -7.94 -9.12
CA ARG A 39 12.18 -6.54 -9.51
C ARG A 39 13.49 -5.90 -9.97
N ALA A 40 13.40 -4.96 -10.91
CA ALA A 40 14.53 -4.15 -11.35
C ALA A 40 15.11 -3.31 -10.19
N ILE A 41 14.23 -2.74 -9.37
CA ILE A 41 14.53 -2.06 -8.10
C ILE A 41 13.73 -2.81 -7.03
N LYS A 42 14.39 -3.44 -6.05
CA LYS A 42 13.71 -4.35 -5.10
C LYS A 42 12.67 -3.64 -4.24
N SER A 43 12.91 -2.37 -3.90
CA SER A 43 12.02 -1.53 -3.09
C SER A 43 10.83 -0.95 -3.84
N LEU A 44 10.82 -0.97 -5.18
CA LEU A 44 9.79 -0.38 -6.03
C LEU A 44 9.20 -1.41 -6.99
N SER A 45 7.88 -1.51 -7.03
CA SER A 45 7.18 -2.26 -8.08
C SER A 45 7.19 -1.49 -9.41
N ASN A 46 6.87 -2.16 -10.51
CA ASN A 46 6.70 -1.49 -11.80
C ASN A 46 5.60 -0.43 -11.75
N GLU A 47 4.57 -0.65 -10.95
CA GLU A 47 3.47 0.29 -10.74
C GLU A 47 3.93 1.52 -9.96
N ASP A 48 4.71 1.33 -8.87
CA ASP A 48 5.34 2.43 -8.14
C ASP A 48 6.19 3.31 -9.06
N ILE A 49 7.03 2.67 -9.89
CA ILE A 49 7.88 3.37 -10.86
C ILE A 49 7.01 4.16 -11.86
N ALA A 50 5.96 3.55 -12.40
CA ALA A 50 5.06 4.21 -13.33
C ALA A 50 4.34 5.41 -12.69
N GLU A 51 3.85 5.27 -11.45
CA GLU A 51 3.22 6.37 -10.70
C GLU A 51 4.19 7.54 -10.46
N LEU A 52 5.36 7.25 -9.95
CA LEU A 52 6.41 8.24 -9.69
C LEU A 52 6.84 8.97 -10.98
N THR A 53 7.00 8.22 -12.08
CA THR A 53 7.41 8.78 -13.38
C THR A 53 6.38 9.76 -13.95
N ARG A 54 5.07 9.51 -13.79
CA ARG A 54 4.01 10.41 -14.27
C ARG A 54 3.66 11.53 -13.29
N GLY A 55 4.33 11.59 -12.12
CA GLY A 55 4.07 12.58 -11.07
C GLY A 55 2.74 12.35 -10.36
N ALA A 56 2.27 11.10 -10.27
CA ALA A 56 1.07 10.74 -9.51
C ALA A 56 1.28 10.82 -8.00
N GLY A 57 0.18 10.81 -7.25
CA GLY A 57 0.20 11.09 -5.82
C GLY A 57 0.87 10.06 -4.92
N TRP A 58 0.97 8.81 -5.34
CA TRP A 58 1.62 7.68 -4.63
C TRP A 58 1.32 7.65 -3.11
N GLY A 59 0.10 8.05 -2.74
CA GLY A 59 -0.36 8.13 -1.35
C GLY A 59 0.26 9.26 -0.51
N PHE A 60 1.10 10.11 -1.06
CA PHE A 60 1.78 11.19 -0.31
C PHE A 60 0.83 12.22 0.30
N ALA A 61 -0.29 12.49 -0.35
CA ALA A 61 -1.27 13.47 0.10
C ALA A 61 -2.40 12.90 0.99
N LYS A 62 -2.33 11.61 1.36
CA LYS A 62 -3.38 10.96 2.18
C LYS A 62 -3.76 11.75 3.42
N VAL A 63 -2.79 12.34 4.11
CA VAL A 63 -3.05 13.13 5.31
C VAL A 63 -3.88 14.40 5.02
N ALA A 64 -3.73 15.02 3.86
CA ALA A 64 -4.56 16.15 3.46
C ALA A 64 -5.96 15.68 3.03
N GLU A 65 -6.04 14.71 2.13
CA GLU A 65 -7.29 14.13 1.63
C GLU A 65 -8.22 13.68 2.76
N LEU A 66 -7.73 12.83 3.66
CA LEU A 66 -8.53 12.25 4.75
C LEU A 66 -8.87 13.25 5.86
N ASN A 67 -8.27 14.44 5.86
CA ASN A 67 -8.65 15.56 6.72
C ASN A 67 -9.46 16.61 5.95
N GLY A 68 -10.07 16.23 4.81
CA GLY A 68 -11.01 17.05 4.08
C GLY A 68 -10.39 18.23 3.32
N VAL A 69 -9.08 18.19 3.06
CA VAL A 69 -8.38 19.22 2.28
C VAL A 69 -8.31 18.76 0.81
N PRO A 70 -9.04 19.41 -0.12
CA PRO A 70 -9.10 18.99 -1.51
C PRO A 70 -7.77 19.05 -2.23
N GLY A 71 -7.53 18.08 -3.15
CA GLY A 71 -6.36 18.07 -4.02
C GLY A 71 -6.69 18.54 -5.44
N PRO A 72 -5.73 19.17 -6.17
CA PRO A 72 -6.01 19.77 -7.47
C PRO A 72 -6.40 18.76 -8.53
N PHE A 73 -5.87 17.55 -8.51
CA PHE A 73 -6.19 16.50 -9.47
C PHE A 73 -7.67 16.13 -9.44
N HIS A 74 -8.19 15.75 -8.28
CA HIS A 74 -9.59 15.36 -8.13
C HIS A 74 -10.56 16.53 -8.25
N LEU A 75 -10.12 17.77 -7.94
CA LEU A 75 -10.92 18.96 -8.24
C LEU A 75 -11.14 19.12 -9.74
N LEU A 76 -10.12 18.87 -10.55
CA LEU A 76 -10.24 18.94 -12.02
C LEU A 76 -11.09 17.81 -12.58
N GLU A 77 -10.99 16.59 -12.02
CA GLU A 77 -11.85 15.46 -12.42
C GLU A 77 -13.34 15.73 -12.12
N MET A 78 -13.63 16.40 -11.01
CA MET A 78 -14.99 16.65 -10.54
C MET A 78 -15.43 18.12 -10.74
N LYS A 79 -14.75 18.86 -11.63
CA LYS A 79 -14.94 20.31 -11.80
C LYS A 79 -16.40 20.74 -12.00
N ASP A 80 -17.17 19.96 -12.76
CA ASP A 80 -18.56 20.26 -13.07
C ASP A 80 -19.48 19.96 -11.89
N GLN A 81 -19.25 18.87 -11.15
CA GLN A 81 -20.03 18.51 -9.97
C GLN A 81 -19.76 19.45 -8.78
N ILE A 82 -18.54 19.98 -8.68
CA ILE A 82 -18.14 20.96 -7.66
C ILE A 82 -18.54 22.37 -8.09
N ALA A 83 -18.92 22.56 -9.36
CA ALA A 83 -19.24 23.85 -9.96
C ALA A 83 -18.11 24.89 -9.76
N LEU A 84 -16.89 24.53 -10.20
CA LEU A 84 -15.76 25.46 -10.19
C LEU A 84 -16.05 26.62 -11.15
N THR A 85 -15.82 27.86 -10.70
CA THR A 85 -15.88 29.02 -11.59
C THR A 85 -14.74 29.01 -12.62
N PRO A 86 -14.85 29.74 -13.74
CA PRO A 86 -13.76 29.82 -14.72
C PRO A 86 -12.42 30.24 -14.11
N ASP A 87 -12.41 31.22 -13.19
CA ASP A 87 -11.20 31.68 -12.52
C ASP A 87 -10.62 30.62 -11.56
N GLN A 88 -11.49 29.91 -10.83
CA GLN A 88 -11.07 28.78 -10.00
C GLN A 88 -10.45 27.69 -10.85
N LEU A 89 -11.06 27.34 -11.98
CA LEU A 89 -10.56 26.33 -12.90
C LEU A 89 -9.16 26.68 -13.43
N VAL A 90 -8.94 27.93 -13.84
CA VAL A 90 -7.62 28.42 -14.28
C VAL A 90 -6.57 28.26 -13.17
N ASN A 91 -6.90 28.72 -11.96
CA ASN A 91 -5.98 28.68 -10.83
C ASN A 91 -5.67 27.25 -10.39
N VAL A 92 -6.67 26.39 -10.28
CA VAL A 92 -6.49 24.96 -9.92
C VAL A 92 -5.66 24.24 -10.97
N THR A 93 -5.90 24.49 -12.27
CA THR A 93 -5.12 23.92 -13.38
C THR A 93 -3.64 24.34 -13.30
N LYS A 94 -3.38 25.61 -13.01
CA LYS A 94 -2.00 26.11 -12.83
C LYS A 94 -1.29 25.40 -11.67
N ILE A 95 -1.95 25.27 -10.52
CA ILE A 95 -1.40 24.57 -9.35
C ILE A 95 -1.14 23.11 -9.66
N TYR A 96 -2.08 22.43 -10.34
CA TYR A 96 -1.94 21.04 -10.77
C TYR A 96 -0.72 20.84 -11.67
N ASN A 97 -0.57 21.68 -12.70
CA ASN A 97 0.54 21.58 -13.64
C ASN A 97 1.90 21.78 -12.95
N GLN A 98 2.01 22.79 -12.09
CA GLN A 98 3.23 23.04 -11.29
C GLN A 98 3.54 21.87 -10.34
N MET A 99 2.52 21.32 -9.69
CA MET A 99 2.66 20.15 -8.84
C MET A 99 3.16 18.96 -9.64
N ARG A 100 2.53 18.65 -10.78
CA ARG A 100 2.87 17.50 -11.62
C ARG A 100 4.30 17.59 -12.17
N GLU A 101 4.71 18.75 -12.66
CA GLU A 101 6.07 18.98 -13.13
C GLU A 101 7.12 18.71 -12.04
N ALA A 102 6.92 19.31 -10.86
CA ALA A 102 7.82 19.10 -9.72
C ALA A 102 7.80 17.67 -9.20
N ALA A 103 6.62 17.03 -9.17
CA ALA A 103 6.45 15.63 -8.76
C ALA A 103 7.15 14.67 -9.72
N THR A 104 7.06 14.88 -11.03
CA THR A 104 7.78 14.09 -12.05
C THR A 104 9.28 14.21 -11.86
N LYS A 105 9.79 15.43 -11.65
CA LYS A 105 11.22 15.67 -11.40
C LYS A 105 11.71 14.91 -10.18
N PHE A 106 11.08 15.14 -9.01
CA PHE A 106 11.51 14.49 -7.78
C PHE A 106 11.19 12.99 -7.76
N GLY A 107 10.16 12.53 -8.47
CA GLY A 107 9.87 11.11 -8.70
C GLY A 107 11.01 10.40 -9.42
N SER A 108 11.53 11.01 -10.50
CA SER A 108 12.70 10.49 -11.23
C SER A 108 13.96 10.48 -10.35
N GLU A 109 14.21 11.53 -9.58
CA GLU A 109 15.35 11.59 -8.66
C GLU A 109 15.23 10.51 -7.56
N PHE A 110 14.03 10.24 -7.07
CA PHE A 110 13.75 9.19 -6.08
C PHE A 110 14.01 7.80 -6.65
N ILE A 111 13.46 7.49 -7.83
CA ILE A 111 13.68 6.23 -8.55
C ILE A 111 15.19 6.00 -8.78
N GLN A 112 15.91 7.03 -9.21
CA GLN A 112 17.34 6.95 -9.42
C GLN A 112 18.07 6.61 -8.10
N GLY A 113 17.74 7.29 -7.00
CA GLY A 113 18.33 7.03 -5.69
C GLY A 113 18.12 5.59 -5.21
N GLU A 114 16.90 5.09 -5.31
CA GLU A 114 16.56 3.70 -4.97
C GLU A 114 17.29 2.69 -5.87
N SER A 115 17.42 2.99 -7.17
CA SER A 115 18.15 2.14 -8.12
C SER A 115 19.66 2.08 -7.81
N GLU A 116 20.26 3.19 -7.43
CA GLU A 116 21.67 3.25 -7.04
C GLU A 116 21.91 2.46 -5.75
N LEU A 117 21.00 2.58 -4.78
CA LEU A 117 21.06 1.81 -3.52
C LEU A 117 20.92 0.31 -3.78
N ASP A 118 19.93 -0.10 -4.59
CA ASP A 118 19.72 -1.51 -4.98
C ASP A 118 20.97 -2.09 -5.66
N ARG A 119 21.57 -1.32 -6.56
CA ARG A 119 22.81 -1.72 -7.25
C ARG A 119 23.96 -1.92 -6.27
N ALA A 120 24.17 -0.97 -5.34
CA ALA A 120 25.26 -1.05 -4.37
C ALA A 120 25.17 -2.29 -3.47
N PHE A 121 23.94 -2.69 -3.09
CA PHE A 121 23.71 -3.94 -2.36
C PHE A 121 23.95 -5.18 -3.23
N ARG A 122 23.45 -5.18 -4.47
CA ARG A 122 23.62 -6.30 -5.40
C ARG A 122 25.09 -6.57 -5.73
N ASP A 123 25.86 -5.50 -5.93
CA ASP A 123 27.26 -5.57 -6.34
C ASP A 123 28.21 -5.73 -5.13
N GLY A 124 27.68 -5.75 -3.89
CA GLY A 124 28.46 -5.84 -2.66
C GLY A 124 29.38 -4.64 -2.38
N SER A 125 29.15 -3.50 -3.06
CA SER A 125 29.96 -2.29 -2.93
C SER A 125 29.50 -1.35 -1.81
N ILE A 126 28.38 -1.66 -1.16
CA ILE A 126 27.82 -0.84 -0.08
C ILE A 126 28.70 -0.91 1.18
N THR A 127 28.93 0.25 1.79
CA THR A 127 29.58 0.38 3.11
C THR A 127 28.66 1.15 4.05
N GLU A 128 28.90 1.12 5.36
CA GLU A 128 28.11 1.87 6.33
C GLU A 128 28.11 3.39 6.01
N ALA A 129 29.26 3.95 5.63
CA ALA A 129 29.38 5.38 5.29
C ALA A 129 28.57 5.73 4.03
N THR A 130 28.70 4.94 2.97
CA THR A 130 27.97 5.17 1.71
C THR A 130 26.47 4.93 1.89
N LEU A 131 26.06 3.95 2.71
CA LEU A 131 24.67 3.71 3.05
C LEU A 131 24.03 4.93 3.72
N LYS A 132 24.67 5.49 4.75
CA LYS A 132 24.17 6.70 5.44
C LYS A 132 23.95 7.86 4.47
N THR A 133 24.95 8.14 3.63
CA THR A 133 24.90 9.23 2.64
C THR A 133 23.78 9.01 1.61
N GLN A 134 23.61 7.79 1.10
CA GLN A 134 22.55 7.48 0.14
C GLN A 134 21.16 7.61 0.77
N LEU A 135 20.96 7.08 1.98
CA LEU A 135 19.68 7.17 2.69
C LEU A 135 19.31 8.63 2.98
N GLU A 136 20.25 9.47 3.39
CA GLU A 136 19.97 10.89 3.59
C GLU A 136 19.54 11.59 2.30
N ARG A 137 20.22 11.30 1.17
CA ARG A 137 19.86 11.84 -0.14
C ARG A 137 18.46 11.41 -0.55
N ILE A 138 18.17 10.11 -0.50
CA ILE A 138 16.88 9.53 -0.88
C ILE A 138 15.77 10.11 0.02
N SER A 139 15.99 10.19 1.32
CA SER A 139 15.03 10.73 2.28
C SER A 139 14.70 12.20 2.01
N ARG A 140 15.72 13.03 1.68
CA ARG A 140 15.51 14.44 1.29
C ARG A 140 14.68 14.56 0.02
N VAL A 141 14.96 13.74 -1.00
CA VAL A 141 14.19 13.74 -2.25
C VAL A 141 12.74 13.30 -1.99
N ARG A 142 12.54 12.24 -1.21
CA ARG A 142 11.21 11.75 -0.84
C ARG A 142 10.41 12.79 -0.06
N ALA A 143 11.06 13.53 0.85
CA ALA A 143 10.43 14.61 1.59
C ALA A 143 10.01 15.76 0.67
N LYS A 144 10.86 16.17 -0.30
CA LYS A 144 10.53 17.17 -1.32
C LYS A 144 9.34 16.72 -2.16
N LEU A 145 9.37 15.48 -2.66
CA LEU A 145 8.30 14.89 -3.45
C LEU A 145 6.96 14.90 -2.69
N ARG A 146 6.95 14.44 -1.45
CA ARG A 146 5.75 14.52 -0.60
C ARG A 146 5.30 15.97 -0.37
N GLY A 147 6.24 16.86 -0.13
CA GLY A 147 5.97 18.29 0.07
C GLY A 147 5.28 18.93 -1.14
N VAL A 148 5.67 18.57 -2.36
CA VAL A 148 5.04 19.05 -3.60
C VAL A 148 3.54 18.74 -3.61
N HIS A 149 3.14 17.52 -3.28
CA HIS A 149 1.73 17.13 -3.23
C HIS A 149 0.98 17.86 -2.11
N LEU A 150 1.51 17.85 -0.88
CA LEU A 150 0.85 18.50 0.26
C LEU A 150 0.71 20.02 0.08
N LEU A 151 1.73 20.68 -0.45
CA LEU A 151 1.66 22.11 -0.75
C LEU A 151 0.61 22.44 -1.81
N ALA A 152 0.39 21.56 -2.79
CA ALA A 152 -0.67 21.76 -3.77
C ALA A 152 -2.06 21.74 -3.12
N HIS A 153 -2.31 20.84 -2.16
CA HIS A 153 -3.54 20.83 -1.37
C HIS A 153 -3.72 22.13 -0.58
N LEU A 154 -2.67 22.61 0.09
CA LEU A 154 -2.72 23.87 0.83
C LEU A 154 -2.99 25.08 -0.09
N LYS A 155 -2.46 25.09 -1.31
CA LYS A 155 -2.66 26.16 -2.28
C LYS A 155 -4.06 26.20 -2.89
N VAL A 156 -4.71 25.05 -3.09
CA VAL A 156 -6.08 25.04 -3.65
C VAL A 156 -7.15 25.29 -2.60
N ARG A 157 -6.93 24.95 -1.32
CA ARG A 157 -7.93 25.11 -0.26
C ARG A 157 -8.53 26.53 -0.17
N PRO A 158 -7.73 27.62 -0.15
CA PRO A 158 -8.26 28.98 -0.05
C PRO A 158 -8.98 29.47 -1.33
N ILE A 159 -8.86 28.78 -2.45
CA ILE A 159 -9.55 29.12 -3.71
C ILE A 159 -11.02 28.69 -3.67
N LEU A 160 -11.35 27.72 -2.81
CA LEU A 160 -12.67 27.09 -2.75
C LEU A 160 -13.53 27.69 -1.65
N SER A 161 -14.84 27.77 -1.89
CA SER A 161 -15.82 28.02 -0.85
C SER A 161 -16.02 26.79 0.04
N GLU A 162 -16.55 27.00 1.26
CA GLU A 162 -16.88 25.89 2.17
C GLU A 162 -17.89 24.90 1.54
N ALA A 163 -18.85 25.39 0.77
CA ALA A 163 -19.82 24.56 0.07
C ALA A 163 -19.16 23.67 -1.00
N GLN A 164 -18.15 24.18 -1.71
CA GLN A 164 -17.37 23.41 -2.68
C GLN A 164 -16.52 22.35 -1.98
N VAL A 165 -15.91 22.66 -0.84
CA VAL A 165 -15.16 21.70 -0.03
C VAL A 165 -16.07 20.59 0.50
N ALA A 166 -17.25 20.92 1.01
CA ALA A 166 -18.23 19.94 1.46
C ALA A 166 -18.67 19.03 0.29
N THR A 167 -18.94 19.61 -0.88
CA THR A 167 -19.29 18.84 -2.08
C THR A 167 -18.14 17.91 -2.50
N TYR A 168 -16.89 18.40 -2.49
CA TYR A 168 -15.71 17.56 -2.74
C TYR A 168 -15.66 16.37 -1.79
N ASN A 169 -15.74 16.59 -0.48
CA ASN A 169 -15.64 15.54 0.51
C ASN A 169 -16.75 14.49 0.36
N ARG A 170 -17.97 14.92 0.06
CA ARG A 170 -19.09 14.02 -0.24
C ARG A 170 -18.81 13.17 -1.49
N LEU A 171 -18.38 13.78 -2.59
CA LEU A 171 -18.07 13.06 -3.84
C LEU A 171 -16.93 12.08 -3.68
N ARG A 172 -15.96 12.39 -2.80
CA ARG A 172 -14.84 11.51 -2.43
C ARG A 172 -15.21 10.43 -1.42
N GLY A 173 -16.43 10.46 -0.84
CA GLY A 173 -16.85 9.53 0.18
C GLY A 173 -16.19 9.78 1.55
N TYR A 174 -15.67 11.00 1.79
CA TYR A 174 -15.03 11.39 3.06
C TYR A 174 -16.01 12.01 4.08
N GLU A 175 -17.26 12.19 3.70
CA GLU A 175 -18.29 12.48 4.71
C GLU A 175 -18.32 11.30 5.67
N GLN A 176 -18.35 11.59 6.96
CA GLN A 176 -18.44 10.61 8.03
C GLN A 176 -19.75 9.81 7.91
N SER A 177 -19.82 8.92 6.92
CA SER A 177 -20.68 7.76 7.04
C SER A 177 -20.08 6.94 8.18
N ASP A 178 -20.86 6.69 9.22
CA ASP A 178 -20.46 5.75 10.27
C ASP A 178 -19.87 4.50 9.60
N PRO A 179 -18.56 4.24 9.71
CA PRO A 179 -17.95 3.09 9.05
C PRO A 179 -18.58 1.78 9.51
N CYS A 180 -19.26 1.81 10.67
CA CYS A 180 -19.95 0.68 11.23
C CYS A 180 -21.33 0.43 10.59
N ALA A 181 -21.97 1.48 10.07
CA ALA A 181 -23.29 1.39 9.43
C ALA A 181 -23.21 0.88 7.98
N SER A 182 -22.13 1.19 7.26
CA SER A 182 -22.02 0.91 5.83
C SER A 182 -20.63 0.44 5.43
N PRO A 183 -20.24 -0.83 5.75
CA PRO A 183 -18.99 -1.39 5.26
C PRO A 183 -18.96 -1.41 3.72
N PRO A 184 -17.83 -1.07 3.07
CA PRO A 184 -17.72 -1.11 1.63
C PRO A 184 -17.98 -2.51 1.06
N LYS A 185 -18.63 -2.58 -0.12
CA LYS A 185 -18.86 -3.85 -0.80
C LYS A 185 -17.53 -4.59 -1.06
N GLY A 186 -17.50 -5.88 -0.78
CA GLY A 186 -16.32 -6.73 -0.99
C GLY A 186 -15.38 -6.85 0.21
N HIS A 187 -15.62 -6.12 1.31
CA HIS A 187 -14.84 -6.27 2.54
C HIS A 187 -15.47 -7.32 3.47
N ASN A 188 -14.62 -8.05 4.21
CA ASN A 188 -15.10 -8.93 5.28
C ASN A 188 -15.66 -8.06 6.41
N ILE A 189 -16.96 -8.14 6.65
CA ILE A 189 -17.70 -7.28 7.59
C ILE A 189 -17.15 -7.39 9.01
N ALA A 190 -16.80 -8.62 9.47
CA ALA A 190 -16.27 -8.83 10.81
C ALA A 190 -14.89 -8.20 11.00
N MET A 191 -14.01 -8.34 10.00
CA MET A 191 -12.70 -7.68 10.01
C MET A 191 -12.84 -6.16 9.91
N TRP A 192 -13.74 -5.65 9.06
CA TRP A 192 -14.02 -4.23 8.94
C TRP A 192 -14.47 -3.63 10.28
N ARG A 193 -15.48 -4.22 10.92
CA ARG A 193 -15.98 -3.79 12.23
C ARG A 193 -14.89 -3.78 13.30
N LYS A 194 -14.10 -4.85 13.37
CA LYS A 194 -12.98 -4.95 14.31
C LYS A 194 -11.94 -3.83 14.08
N HIS A 195 -11.62 -3.54 12.82
CA HIS A 195 -10.62 -2.52 12.46
C HIS A 195 -11.09 -1.09 12.77
N HIS A 196 -12.40 -0.84 12.70
CA HIS A 196 -12.99 0.48 12.94
C HIS A 196 -13.58 0.63 14.35
N GLY A 197 -13.36 -0.34 15.25
CA GLY A 197 -13.82 -0.27 16.63
C GLY A 197 -15.35 -0.30 16.78
N CYS A 198 -16.07 -0.87 15.80
CA CYS A 198 -17.52 -0.99 15.85
C CYS A 198 -17.96 -1.93 16.98
N LYS A 199 -18.88 -1.45 17.80
CA LYS A 199 -19.54 -2.23 18.85
C LYS A 199 -20.68 -3.06 18.28
#